data_f078973f53f3e663210b1b6b4098b1e6
#
_entry.id   f078973f53f3e663210b1b6b4098b1e6
#
_cell.length_a   1.000
_cell.length_b   1.000
_cell.length_c   1.000
_cell.angle_alpha   90.00
_cell.angle_beta   90.00
_cell.angle_gamma   90.00
#
_symmetry.space_group_name_H-M   'P 1'
#
loop_
_entity.id
_entity.type
_entity.pdbx_description
1 polymer ?
#
loop_
_entity_poly.entity_id
_entity_poly.type
_entity_poly.pdbx_seq_one_letter_code
_entity_poly.pdbx_strand_id
1 'polypeptide(L)'
;MICFCGLFAKEALEMDAVELTRELIKIESTDPGSWETEIGEYICDYLKESGADTEAYEVEPGRKIVKGVVKGAKAHPALVFICHMDTVVKGEGWTKNAFGAEVSNGKIWGRGACDMKSGLASALTAFAEVAKSQKENAEDIEKLPGTLVFIGTVDEEADMKGSEAAVQQGWIQKEDWVLDMEPTSGMIQMAHKGRTWFELNVEGITAHASMPEKGADAIAGI
;
A
#
# COMPACT_ATOMS: atom_id res chain seq x y z
N MET A 1 10.51 -14.92 -25.64
CA MET A 1 10.44 -13.67 -24.87
C MET A 1 10.86 -14.07 -23.45
N ILE A 2 12.14 -13.87 -23.12
CA ILE A 2 12.70 -14.26 -21.80
C ILE A 2 12.17 -13.22 -20.82
N CYS A 3 11.45 -13.70 -19.80
CA CYS A 3 10.83 -12.87 -18.77
C CYS A 3 11.95 -12.16 -17.98
N PHE A 4 12.12 -10.86 -18.19
CA PHE A 4 13.05 -10.00 -17.44
C PHE A 4 12.63 -9.81 -15.97
N CYS A 5 11.42 -10.26 -15.59
CA CYS A 5 10.81 -10.06 -14.29
C CYS A 5 11.60 -10.74 -13.12
N GLY A 6 12.11 -11.95 -13.33
CA GLY A 6 12.79 -12.68 -12.26
C GLY A 6 14.18 -12.16 -11.86
N LEU A 7 14.86 -11.37 -12.71
CA LEU A 7 16.17 -10.80 -12.38
C LEU A 7 16.04 -9.59 -11.45
N PHE A 8 15.04 -8.74 -11.69
CA PHE A 8 14.77 -7.56 -10.85
C PHE A 8 14.29 -7.92 -9.44
N ALA A 9 13.43 -8.94 -9.33
CA ALA A 9 12.93 -9.38 -8.03
C ALA A 9 14.04 -9.98 -7.15
N LYS A 10 15.02 -10.69 -7.75
CA LYS A 10 16.13 -11.25 -7.01
C LYS A 10 17.11 -10.19 -6.49
N GLU A 11 17.40 -9.17 -7.28
CA GLU A 11 18.19 -8.02 -6.83
C GLU A 11 17.47 -7.24 -5.73
N ALA A 12 16.14 -7.10 -5.82
CA ALA A 12 15.33 -6.41 -4.82
C ALA A 12 15.37 -7.08 -3.43
N LEU A 13 15.53 -8.40 -3.38
CA LEU A 13 15.65 -9.14 -2.11
C LEU A 13 16.96 -8.91 -1.35
N GLU A 14 17.96 -8.35 -1.99
CA GLU A 14 19.24 -7.98 -1.35
C GLU A 14 19.23 -6.51 -0.86
N MET A 15 18.19 -5.74 -1.21
CA MET A 15 18.05 -4.34 -0.82
C MET A 15 17.68 -4.23 0.66
N ASP A 16 18.23 -3.21 1.31
CA ASP A 16 17.71 -2.79 2.61
C ASP A 16 16.38 -2.03 2.46
N ALA A 17 15.72 -1.76 3.58
CA ALA A 17 14.42 -1.08 3.56
C ALA A 17 14.48 0.35 2.95
N VAL A 18 15.64 1.02 3.01
CA VAL A 18 15.83 2.36 2.42
C VAL A 18 15.90 2.25 0.90
N GLU A 19 16.67 1.30 0.39
CA GLU A 19 16.81 1.05 -1.05
C GLU A 19 15.48 0.56 -1.63
N LEU A 20 14.80 -0.38 -0.97
CA LEU A 20 13.48 -0.86 -1.38
C LEU A 20 12.44 0.27 -1.37
N THR A 21 12.44 1.15 -0.36
CA THR A 21 11.57 2.35 -0.34
C THR A 21 11.79 3.20 -1.59
N ARG A 22 13.04 3.40 -2.00
CA ARG A 22 13.36 4.20 -3.19
C ARG A 22 12.84 3.55 -4.46
N GLU A 23 12.96 2.23 -4.61
CA GLU A 23 12.41 1.52 -5.77
C GLU A 23 10.88 1.63 -5.80
N LEU A 24 10.21 1.42 -4.67
CA LEU A 24 8.76 1.55 -4.59
C LEU A 24 8.26 2.98 -4.91
N ILE A 25 9.00 4.03 -4.53
CA ILE A 25 8.64 5.42 -4.86
C ILE A 25 8.70 5.67 -6.37
N LYS A 26 9.63 5.05 -7.08
CA LYS A 26 9.78 5.21 -8.54
C LYS A 26 8.59 4.63 -9.32
N ILE A 27 7.90 3.67 -8.74
CA ILE A 27 6.66 3.13 -9.30
C ILE A 27 5.52 4.07 -8.89
N GLU A 28 4.96 4.79 -9.85
CA GLU A 28 3.81 5.65 -9.60
C GLU A 28 2.55 4.80 -9.36
N SER A 29 1.90 5.00 -8.22
CA SER A 29 0.66 4.30 -7.82
C SER A 29 -0.37 5.27 -7.27
N THR A 30 -0.58 6.38 -7.98
CA THR A 30 -1.51 7.43 -7.55
C THR A 30 -2.97 7.04 -7.73
N ASP A 31 -3.79 7.36 -6.75
CA ASP A 31 -5.24 7.23 -6.75
C ASP A 31 -5.89 8.64 -6.62
N PRO A 32 -6.64 9.11 -7.60
CA PRO A 32 -6.76 8.57 -8.97
C PRO A 32 -5.49 8.77 -9.80
N GLY A 33 -5.25 7.88 -10.76
CA GLY A 33 -4.13 8.06 -11.69
C GLY A 33 -3.59 6.76 -12.26
N SER A 34 -2.35 6.40 -11.90
CA SER A 34 -1.65 5.21 -12.40
C SER A 34 -2.13 3.91 -11.77
N TRP A 35 -2.79 4.01 -10.64
CA TRP A 35 -3.30 2.89 -9.84
C TRP A 35 -2.18 1.93 -9.36
N GLU A 36 -2.55 0.82 -8.77
CA GLU A 36 -1.62 -0.06 -8.07
C GLU A 36 -1.14 -1.26 -8.89
N THR A 37 -1.49 -1.35 -10.18
CA THR A 37 -1.17 -2.53 -11.01
C THR A 37 0.33 -2.85 -10.99
N GLU A 38 1.18 -1.87 -11.33
CA GLU A 38 2.61 -2.07 -11.45
C GLU A 38 3.27 -2.38 -10.10
N ILE A 39 2.93 -1.62 -9.05
CA ILE A 39 3.48 -1.86 -7.71
C ILE A 39 2.99 -3.17 -7.12
N GLY A 40 1.73 -3.57 -7.39
CA GLY A 40 1.19 -4.85 -6.96
C GLY A 40 1.88 -6.04 -7.62
N GLU A 41 2.20 -5.95 -8.91
CA GLU A 41 3.00 -6.96 -9.62
C GLU A 41 4.42 -7.06 -9.05
N TYR A 42 5.07 -5.93 -8.83
CA TYR A 42 6.39 -5.86 -8.20
C TYR A 42 6.41 -6.55 -6.82
N ILE A 43 5.45 -6.24 -5.96
CA ILE A 43 5.34 -6.82 -4.62
C ILE A 43 5.03 -8.31 -4.70
N CYS A 44 4.15 -8.74 -5.60
CA CYS A 44 3.83 -10.15 -5.78
C CYS A 44 5.07 -10.95 -6.17
N ASP A 45 5.90 -10.42 -7.06
CA ASP A 45 7.13 -11.09 -7.48
C ASP A 45 8.19 -11.07 -6.36
N TYR A 46 8.32 -9.97 -5.63
CA TYR A 46 9.18 -9.88 -4.44
C TYR A 46 8.84 -10.95 -3.39
N LEU A 47 7.56 -11.11 -3.09
CA LEU A 47 7.06 -12.13 -2.14
C LEU A 47 7.33 -13.56 -2.63
N LYS A 48 7.09 -13.85 -3.91
CA LYS A 48 7.39 -15.17 -4.51
C LYS A 48 8.87 -15.52 -4.42
N GLU A 49 9.75 -14.60 -4.80
CA GLU A 49 11.20 -14.80 -4.76
C GLU A 49 11.70 -15.00 -3.32
N SER A 50 11.09 -14.35 -2.32
CA SER A 50 11.40 -14.59 -0.91
C SER A 50 11.06 -16.01 -0.44
N GLY A 51 10.20 -16.73 -1.19
CA GLY A 51 9.76 -18.08 -0.89
C GLY A 51 8.39 -18.17 -0.21
N ALA A 52 7.64 -17.08 -0.21
CA ALA A 52 6.28 -17.07 0.31
C ALA A 52 5.28 -17.72 -0.66
N ASP A 53 4.23 -18.32 -0.12
CA ASP A 53 3.01 -18.64 -0.89
C ASP A 53 2.28 -17.33 -1.20
N THR A 54 1.98 -17.05 -2.46
CA THR A 54 1.36 -15.79 -2.88
C THR A 54 -0.01 -15.98 -3.48
N GLU A 55 -0.88 -15.02 -3.23
CA GLU A 55 -2.22 -14.92 -3.79
C GLU A 55 -2.52 -13.47 -4.15
N ALA A 56 -3.30 -13.23 -5.19
CA ALA A 56 -3.79 -11.92 -5.55
C ALA A 56 -5.29 -12.00 -5.84
N TYR A 57 -6.03 -10.96 -5.43
CA TYR A 57 -7.47 -10.85 -5.68
C TYR A 57 -7.78 -9.50 -6.32
N GLU A 58 -8.53 -9.52 -7.42
CA GLU A 58 -8.91 -8.32 -8.16
C GLU A 58 -10.13 -7.67 -7.49
N VAL A 59 -9.93 -6.47 -6.97
CA VAL A 59 -10.97 -5.67 -6.30
C VAL A 59 -11.77 -4.88 -7.34
N GLU A 60 -11.07 -4.29 -8.29
CA GLU A 60 -11.61 -3.58 -9.46
C GLU A 60 -10.73 -3.91 -10.68
N PRO A 61 -11.20 -3.67 -11.91
CA PRO A 61 -10.40 -3.97 -13.10
C PRO A 61 -8.99 -3.37 -13.04
N GLY A 62 -7.98 -4.24 -13.02
CA GLY A 62 -6.57 -3.86 -12.93
C GLY A 62 -6.07 -3.56 -11.51
N ARG A 63 -6.92 -3.45 -10.50
CA ARG A 63 -6.56 -3.13 -9.11
C ARG A 63 -6.62 -4.38 -8.25
N LYS A 64 -5.49 -4.89 -7.82
CA LYS A 64 -5.40 -6.17 -7.08
C LYS A 64 -4.76 -5.97 -5.72
N ILE A 65 -5.39 -6.54 -4.70
CA ILE A 65 -4.73 -6.78 -3.42
C ILE A 65 -3.81 -8.00 -3.55
N VAL A 66 -2.70 -7.98 -2.82
CA VAL A 66 -1.66 -9.01 -2.87
C VAL A 66 -1.45 -9.57 -1.48
N LYS A 67 -1.36 -10.90 -1.38
CA LYS A 67 -1.06 -11.60 -0.13
C LYS A 67 0.18 -12.47 -0.26
N GLY A 68 1.09 -12.42 0.73
CA GLY A 68 2.16 -13.37 0.94
C GLY A 68 1.97 -14.11 2.25
N VAL A 69 2.28 -15.40 2.28
CA VAL A 69 2.11 -16.25 3.47
C VAL A 69 3.37 -17.07 3.72
N VAL A 70 3.87 -16.99 4.95
CA VAL A 70 4.84 -17.93 5.51
C VAL A 70 4.16 -18.76 6.58
N LYS A 71 3.91 -20.04 6.28
CA LYS A 71 3.16 -20.93 7.17
C LYS A 71 3.97 -21.29 8.42
N GLY A 72 3.39 -21.06 9.58
CA GLY A 72 3.89 -21.53 10.87
C GLY A 72 3.22 -22.82 11.34
N ALA A 73 3.50 -23.20 12.59
CA ALA A 73 2.91 -24.37 13.23
C ALA A 73 1.39 -24.26 13.40
N LYS A 74 0.90 -23.01 13.55
CA LYS A 74 -0.52 -22.69 13.64
C LYS A 74 -0.92 -21.75 12.54
N ALA A 75 -2.07 -21.97 11.94
CA ALA A 75 -2.64 -21.05 10.95
C ALA A 75 -3.07 -19.73 11.60
N HIS A 76 -3.68 -19.80 12.77
CA HIS A 76 -4.19 -18.67 13.54
C HIS A 76 -3.88 -18.82 15.03
N PRO A 77 -3.72 -17.74 15.81
CA PRO A 77 -3.63 -16.38 15.28
C PRO A 77 -2.39 -16.20 14.39
N ALA A 78 -2.56 -15.52 13.27
CA ALA A 78 -1.48 -15.09 12.41
C ALA A 78 -0.98 -13.70 12.84
N LEU A 79 0.29 -13.36 12.50
CA LEU A 79 0.74 -11.98 12.48
C LEU A 79 0.58 -11.46 11.06
N VAL A 80 -0.22 -10.43 10.89
CA VAL A 80 -0.55 -9.84 9.59
C VAL A 80 0.07 -8.45 9.49
N PHE A 81 0.98 -8.25 8.53
CA PHE A 81 1.39 -6.92 8.10
C PHE A 81 0.42 -6.45 7.02
N ILE A 82 -0.21 -5.29 7.22
CA ILE A 82 -1.06 -4.66 6.22
C ILE A 82 -0.47 -3.32 5.80
N CYS A 83 -0.44 -3.05 4.50
CA CYS A 83 0.14 -1.84 3.93
C CYS A 83 -0.65 -1.46 2.69
N HIS A 84 -0.99 -0.19 2.52
CA HIS A 84 -1.54 0.27 1.25
C HIS A 84 -0.44 0.53 0.22
N MET A 85 -0.77 0.28 -1.05
CA MET A 85 0.14 0.42 -2.18
C MET A 85 -0.08 1.72 -2.96
N ASP A 86 -1.27 2.29 -2.84
CA ASP A 86 -1.66 3.56 -3.45
C ASP A 86 -1.02 4.76 -2.75
N THR A 87 -1.09 5.89 -3.41
CA THR A 87 -0.76 7.20 -2.85
C THR A 87 -1.73 8.23 -3.41
N VAL A 88 -1.96 9.31 -2.69
CA VAL A 88 -2.63 10.47 -3.28
C VAL A 88 -1.85 11.01 -4.48
N VAL A 89 -2.51 11.78 -5.34
CA VAL A 89 -1.87 12.45 -6.49
C VAL A 89 -0.68 13.29 -6.04
N LYS A 90 0.32 13.43 -6.91
CA LYS A 90 1.55 14.16 -6.54
C LYS A 90 1.31 15.61 -6.09
N GLY A 91 0.27 16.28 -6.65
CA GLY A 91 0.05 17.71 -6.42
C GLY A 91 1.09 18.60 -7.12
N GLU A 92 1.12 19.87 -6.73
CA GLU A 92 2.01 20.89 -7.26
C GLU A 92 3.07 21.34 -6.23
N GLY A 93 4.01 22.18 -6.66
CA GLY A 93 5.01 22.79 -5.77
C GLY A 93 6.22 21.92 -5.43
N TRP A 94 6.42 20.80 -6.11
CA TRP A 94 7.59 19.97 -5.93
C TRP A 94 8.85 20.66 -6.43
N THR A 95 9.89 20.73 -5.59
CA THR A 95 11.23 21.20 -5.95
C THR A 95 12.15 20.09 -6.44
N LYS A 96 11.72 18.83 -6.29
CA LYS A 96 12.39 17.60 -6.74
C LYS A 96 11.39 16.75 -7.53
N ASN A 97 11.87 15.75 -8.26
CA ASN A 97 10.97 14.81 -8.91
C ASN A 97 10.19 14.01 -7.84
N ALA A 98 8.86 14.11 -7.88
CA ALA A 98 7.97 13.42 -6.93
C ALA A 98 8.14 11.89 -6.93
N PHE A 99 8.57 11.30 -8.04
CA PHE A 99 8.82 9.87 -8.18
C PHE A 99 10.31 9.56 -8.42
N GLY A 100 11.20 10.51 -8.06
CA GLY A 100 12.64 10.35 -8.27
C GLY A 100 13.37 9.65 -7.12
N ALA A 101 12.75 9.52 -5.96
CA ALA A 101 13.33 8.90 -4.76
C ALA A 101 14.72 9.45 -4.40
N GLU A 102 14.91 10.77 -4.57
CA GLU A 102 16.19 11.40 -4.27
C GLU A 102 16.49 11.36 -2.78
N VAL A 103 17.71 10.95 -2.43
CA VAL A 103 18.20 11.02 -1.05
C VAL A 103 18.97 12.30 -0.86
N SER A 104 18.54 13.14 0.06
CA SER A 104 19.20 14.41 0.37
C SER A 104 19.02 14.78 1.84
N ASN A 105 20.10 15.17 2.50
CA ASN A 105 20.10 15.54 3.93
C ASN A 105 19.51 14.47 4.86
N GLY A 106 19.80 13.19 4.60
CA GLY A 106 19.31 12.06 5.40
C GLY A 106 17.81 11.77 5.24
N LYS A 107 17.17 12.27 4.16
CA LYS A 107 15.75 12.09 3.87
C LYS A 107 15.58 11.55 2.45
N ILE A 108 14.60 10.69 2.26
CA ILE A 108 14.10 10.27 0.95
C ILE A 108 12.98 11.24 0.54
N TRP A 109 13.14 11.84 -0.64
CA TRP A 109 12.17 12.76 -1.22
C TRP A 109 11.32 12.02 -2.26
N GLY A 110 10.01 12.01 -2.04
CA GLY A 110 9.10 11.41 -3.01
C GLY A 110 7.66 11.33 -2.51
N ARG A 111 6.70 11.24 -3.44
CA ARG A 111 5.31 10.95 -3.14
C ARG A 111 5.23 9.53 -2.60
N GLY A 112 4.54 9.34 -1.47
CA GLY A 112 4.45 8.07 -0.78
C GLY A 112 5.68 7.70 0.07
N ALA A 113 6.72 8.55 0.14
CA ALA A 113 7.93 8.24 0.92
C ALA A 113 7.61 8.03 2.41
N CYS A 114 6.70 8.79 2.98
CA CYS A 114 6.25 8.67 4.37
C CYS A 114 4.98 7.84 4.46
N ASP A 115 4.03 8.13 3.61
CA ASP A 115 2.70 7.57 3.57
C ASP A 115 2.49 6.80 2.26
N MET A 116 2.58 5.40 2.24
CA MET A 116 3.24 4.66 3.34
C MET A 116 4.34 3.73 2.82
N LYS A 117 4.98 4.05 1.64
CA LYS A 117 5.96 3.16 0.98
C LYS A 117 7.20 2.83 1.84
N SER A 118 7.56 3.68 2.81
CA SER A 118 8.62 3.34 3.77
C SER A 118 8.19 2.26 4.78
N GLY A 119 6.95 2.34 5.26
CA GLY A 119 6.36 1.30 6.09
C GLY A 119 6.18 0.00 5.30
N LEU A 120 5.68 0.10 4.08
CA LEU A 120 5.55 -1.01 3.13
C LEU A 120 6.90 -1.71 2.88
N ALA A 121 7.97 -0.95 2.57
CA ALA A 121 9.31 -1.50 2.36
C ALA A 121 9.86 -2.18 3.62
N SER A 122 9.67 -1.57 4.79
CA SER A 122 10.10 -2.15 6.06
C SER A 122 9.40 -3.48 6.36
N ALA A 123 8.09 -3.54 6.13
CA ALA A 123 7.31 -4.77 6.29
C ALA A 123 7.75 -5.86 5.31
N LEU A 124 7.95 -5.50 4.03
CA LEU A 124 8.42 -6.45 3.01
C LEU A 124 9.80 -7.00 3.33
N THR A 125 10.75 -6.15 3.74
CA THR A 125 12.09 -6.59 4.11
C THR A 125 12.05 -7.55 5.29
N ALA A 126 11.36 -7.19 6.38
CA ALA A 126 11.22 -8.06 7.55
C ALA A 126 10.52 -9.38 7.22
N PHE A 127 9.46 -9.33 6.41
CA PHE A 127 8.74 -10.51 5.94
C PHE A 127 9.64 -11.44 5.12
N ALA A 128 10.41 -10.87 4.17
CA ALA A 128 11.29 -11.63 3.29
C ALA A 128 12.45 -12.30 4.06
N GLU A 129 13.01 -11.66 5.08
CA GLU A 129 14.02 -12.27 5.95
C GLU A 129 13.49 -13.54 6.61
N VAL A 130 12.27 -13.48 7.16
CA VAL A 130 11.62 -14.64 7.76
C VAL A 130 11.33 -15.72 6.72
N ALA A 131 10.81 -15.36 5.55
CA ALA A 131 10.47 -16.30 4.49
C ALA A 131 11.71 -17.03 3.96
N LYS A 132 12.80 -16.31 3.69
CA LYS A 132 14.10 -16.89 3.28
C LYS A 132 14.64 -17.83 4.33
N SER A 133 14.67 -17.42 5.59
CA SER A 133 15.15 -18.23 6.71
C SER A 133 14.39 -19.55 6.82
N GLN A 134 13.06 -19.54 6.68
CA GLN A 134 12.25 -20.76 6.72
C GLN A 134 12.48 -21.67 5.51
N LYS A 135 12.78 -21.11 4.33
CA LYS A 135 13.08 -21.86 3.11
C LYS A 135 14.46 -22.52 3.15
N GLU A 136 15.49 -21.79 3.59
CA GLU A 136 16.88 -22.25 3.59
C GLU A 136 17.15 -23.30 4.67
N ASN A 137 16.42 -23.25 5.77
CA ASN A 137 16.65 -24.10 6.94
C ASN A 137 15.46 -25.03 7.24
N ALA A 138 14.74 -25.46 6.20
CA ALA A 138 13.50 -26.23 6.32
C ALA A 138 13.63 -27.53 7.14
N GLU A 139 14.83 -28.10 7.27
CA GLU A 139 15.11 -29.33 8.03
C GLU A 139 15.55 -29.07 9.49
N ASP A 140 16.13 -27.91 9.80
CA ASP A 140 16.83 -27.65 11.07
C ASP A 140 16.22 -26.55 11.93
N ILE A 141 15.29 -25.74 11.40
CA ILE A 141 14.68 -24.63 12.16
C ILE A 141 13.37 -25.09 12.79
N GLU A 142 13.19 -24.72 14.07
CA GLU A 142 11.92 -24.74 14.73
C GLU A 142 10.91 -23.92 13.91
N LYS A 143 9.81 -24.55 13.49
CA LYS A 143 8.76 -23.86 12.72
C LYS A 143 8.29 -22.63 13.46
N LEU A 144 8.00 -21.55 12.73
CA LEU A 144 7.34 -20.40 13.31
C LEU A 144 6.14 -20.82 14.17
N PRO A 145 5.97 -20.27 15.36
CA PRO A 145 4.87 -20.66 16.26
C PRO A 145 3.50 -20.32 15.67
N GLY A 146 3.41 -19.30 14.83
CA GLY A 146 2.23 -18.88 14.09
C GLY A 146 2.57 -18.49 12.65
N THR A 147 1.55 -18.36 11.84
CA THR A 147 1.68 -17.95 10.43
C THR A 147 1.98 -16.45 10.35
N LEU A 148 2.88 -16.08 9.45
CA LEU A 148 3.16 -14.69 9.08
C LEU A 148 2.49 -14.39 7.75
N VAL A 149 1.75 -13.29 7.67
CA VAL A 149 1.01 -12.84 6.49
C VAL A 149 1.42 -11.40 6.15
N PHE A 150 1.62 -11.13 4.88
CA PHE A 150 1.73 -9.79 4.33
C PHE A 150 0.54 -9.53 3.42
N ILE A 151 -0.06 -8.35 3.51
CA ILE A 151 -1.16 -7.91 2.64
C ILE A 151 -0.84 -6.52 2.11
N GLY A 152 -0.73 -6.40 0.76
CA GLY A 152 -0.71 -5.13 0.05
C GLY A 152 -2.13 -4.77 -0.38
N THR A 153 -2.65 -3.63 0.08
CA THR A 153 -4.01 -3.17 -0.23
C THR A 153 -4.03 -2.07 -1.26
N VAL A 154 -5.20 -1.79 -1.80
CA VAL A 154 -5.50 -0.74 -2.77
C VAL A 154 -6.57 0.18 -2.22
N ASP A 155 -6.63 1.44 -2.72
CA ASP A 155 -7.74 2.36 -2.46
C ASP A 155 -7.82 2.84 -0.99
N GLU A 156 -6.71 2.83 -0.25
CA GLU A 156 -6.71 3.31 1.14
C GLU A 156 -6.98 4.80 1.20
N GLU A 157 -6.37 5.56 0.30
CA GLU A 157 -6.47 7.03 0.24
C GLU A 157 -7.87 7.53 -0.18
N ALA A 158 -8.77 6.62 -0.59
CA ALA A 158 -10.14 6.94 -1.02
C ALA A 158 -11.20 6.18 -0.20
N ASP A 159 -11.64 5.00 -0.64
CA ASP A 159 -12.76 4.25 -0.10
C ASP A 159 -12.36 3.01 0.71
N MET A 160 -11.06 2.66 0.79
CA MET A 160 -10.50 1.50 1.52
C MET A 160 -11.01 0.14 0.99
N LYS A 161 -11.35 0.05 -0.29
CA LYS A 161 -11.91 -1.18 -0.91
C LYS A 161 -11.00 -2.39 -0.77
N GLY A 162 -9.67 -2.18 -0.80
CA GLY A 162 -8.70 -3.26 -0.66
C GLY A 162 -8.71 -3.91 0.71
N SER A 163 -8.79 -3.12 1.77
CA SER A 163 -8.88 -3.62 3.15
C SER A 163 -10.19 -4.36 3.39
N GLU A 164 -11.30 -3.82 2.87
CA GLU A 164 -12.60 -4.49 2.93
C GLU A 164 -12.58 -5.83 2.18
N ALA A 165 -12.01 -5.86 0.98
CA ALA A 165 -11.87 -7.08 0.19
C ALA A 165 -11.00 -8.13 0.91
N ALA A 166 -9.90 -7.75 1.55
CA ALA A 166 -9.04 -8.67 2.32
C ALA A 166 -9.82 -9.37 3.44
N VAL A 167 -10.68 -8.63 4.13
CA VAL A 167 -11.57 -9.20 5.16
C VAL A 167 -12.62 -10.12 4.53
N GLN A 168 -13.27 -9.70 3.44
CA GLN A 168 -14.30 -10.48 2.74
C GLN A 168 -13.74 -11.79 2.15
N GLN A 169 -12.48 -11.79 1.69
CA GLN A 169 -11.79 -12.98 1.22
C GLN A 169 -11.30 -13.89 2.36
N GLY A 170 -11.51 -13.51 3.62
CA GLY A 170 -11.06 -14.28 4.77
C GLY A 170 -9.54 -14.30 4.96
N TRP A 171 -8.84 -13.31 4.40
CA TRP A 171 -7.38 -13.19 4.55
C TRP A 171 -6.97 -12.74 5.95
N ILE A 172 -7.89 -12.12 6.68
CA ILE A 172 -7.73 -11.67 8.07
C ILE A 172 -8.85 -12.29 8.88
N GLN A 173 -8.52 -12.91 10.02
CA GLN A 173 -9.46 -13.49 10.97
C GLN A 173 -9.51 -12.67 12.25
N LYS A 174 -10.59 -12.83 13.01
CA LYS A 174 -10.82 -12.04 14.23
C LYS A 174 -9.74 -12.22 15.30
N GLU A 175 -9.13 -13.40 15.34
CA GLU A 175 -8.08 -13.77 16.28
C GLU A 175 -6.67 -13.34 15.86
N ASP A 176 -6.48 -12.82 14.63
CA ASP A 176 -5.19 -12.43 14.11
C ASP A 176 -4.69 -11.12 14.73
N TRP A 177 -3.38 -10.99 14.80
CA TRP A 177 -2.71 -9.75 15.16
C TRP A 177 -2.39 -8.97 13.89
N VAL A 178 -3.02 -7.81 13.74
CA VAL A 178 -2.81 -6.95 12.57
C VAL A 178 -1.90 -5.80 12.96
N LEU A 179 -0.84 -5.62 12.19
CA LEU A 179 0.09 -4.51 12.29
C LEU A 179 -0.01 -3.69 11.01
N ASP A 180 -0.63 -2.53 11.11
CA ASP A 180 -0.68 -1.53 10.06
C ASP A 180 0.57 -0.66 10.13
N MET A 181 1.27 -0.53 9.00
CA MET A 181 2.59 0.09 8.93
C MET A 181 2.54 1.58 8.59
N GLU A 182 1.44 2.23 8.95
CA GLU A 182 1.22 3.67 8.77
C GLU A 182 2.23 4.55 9.53
N PRO A 183 2.49 5.79 9.05
CA PRO A 183 3.46 6.68 9.68
C PRO A 183 2.94 7.27 10.99
N THR A 184 3.34 6.67 12.11
CA THR A 184 2.94 7.06 13.47
C THR A 184 4.04 7.78 14.25
N SER A 185 5.11 8.24 13.57
CA SER A 185 6.30 8.80 14.22
C SER A 185 6.96 7.83 15.22
N GLY A 186 6.91 6.53 14.94
CA GLY A 186 7.45 5.45 15.78
C GLY A 186 6.63 5.12 17.03
N MET A 187 5.41 5.62 17.12
CA MET A 187 4.51 5.35 18.24
C MET A 187 3.56 4.21 17.91
N ILE A 188 3.35 3.29 18.87
CA ILE A 188 2.31 2.28 18.74
C ILE A 188 0.96 2.94 18.99
N GLN A 189 0.07 2.89 18.00
CA GLN A 189 -1.31 3.40 18.08
C GLN A 189 -2.28 2.23 18.05
N MET A 190 -3.17 2.20 19.03
CA MET A 190 -4.16 1.09 19.21
C MET A 190 -5.53 1.42 18.63
N ALA A 191 -5.70 2.62 18.08
CA ALA A 191 -6.94 3.09 17.48
C ALA A 191 -6.68 4.28 16.57
N HIS A 192 -7.56 4.51 15.62
CA HIS A 192 -7.54 5.66 14.72
C HIS A 192 -8.90 6.38 14.74
N LYS A 193 -8.90 7.60 14.20
CA LYS A 193 -10.13 8.38 14.03
C LYS A 193 -10.90 7.88 12.79
N GLY A 194 -12.23 7.98 12.86
CA GLY A 194 -13.07 7.81 11.69
C GLY A 194 -13.00 9.03 10.76
N ARG A 195 -13.34 8.83 9.50
CA ARG A 195 -13.45 9.85 8.46
C ARG A 195 -14.86 9.83 7.88
N THR A 196 -15.40 11.01 7.60
CA THR A 196 -16.67 11.15 6.89
C THR A 196 -16.50 12.21 5.81
N TRP A 197 -16.78 11.86 4.57
CA TRP A 197 -16.81 12.77 3.44
C TRP A 197 -18.22 13.25 3.18
N PHE A 198 -18.36 14.53 2.84
CA PHE A 198 -19.60 15.14 2.41
C PHE A 198 -19.39 15.80 1.06
N GLU A 199 -20.31 15.58 0.15
CA GLU A 199 -20.41 16.31 -1.10
C GLU A 199 -21.63 17.26 -1.02
N LEU A 200 -21.40 18.54 -1.27
CA LEU A 200 -22.45 19.55 -1.30
C LEU A 200 -22.60 20.06 -2.73
N ASN A 201 -23.72 19.73 -3.35
CA ASN A 201 -24.07 20.19 -4.68
C ASN A 201 -25.10 21.32 -4.59
N VAL A 202 -24.75 22.49 -5.10
CA VAL A 202 -25.65 23.65 -5.15
C VAL A 202 -25.87 24.04 -6.61
N GLU A 203 -27.12 24.02 -7.04
CA GLU A 203 -27.53 24.44 -8.38
C GLU A 203 -27.99 25.90 -8.37
N GLY A 204 -27.43 26.68 -9.29
CA GLY A 204 -27.80 28.06 -9.50
C GLY A 204 -28.70 28.26 -10.73
N ILE A 205 -29.22 29.46 -10.89
CA ILE A 205 -29.99 29.88 -12.07
C ILE A 205 -29.25 31.04 -12.74
N THR A 206 -28.84 30.83 -14.01
CA THR A 206 -28.16 31.86 -14.77
C THR A 206 -29.10 33.04 -15.09
N ALA A 207 -28.61 34.28 -14.87
CA ALA A 207 -29.30 35.47 -15.26
C ALA A 207 -28.35 36.49 -15.90
N HIS A 208 -28.90 37.45 -16.63
CA HIS A 208 -28.13 38.56 -17.16
C HIS A 208 -27.58 39.40 -16.00
N ALA A 209 -26.32 39.86 -16.10
CA ALA A 209 -25.66 40.62 -15.01
C ALA A 209 -26.41 41.88 -14.55
N SER A 210 -27.23 42.51 -15.42
CA SER A 210 -28.08 43.67 -15.06
C SER A 210 -29.41 43.27 -14.39
N MET A 211 -29.72 42.00 -14.24
CA MET A 211 -30.99 41.49 -13.66
C MET A 211 -30.67 40.28 -12.75
N PRO A 212 -29.82 40.46 -11.72
CA PRO A 212 -29.40 39.37 -10.85
C PRO A 212 -30.58 38.76 -10.06
N GLU A 213 -31.65 39.55 -9.84
CA GLU A 213 -32.88 39.10 -9.17
C GLU A 213 -33.64 38.00 -9.95
N LYS A 214 -33.31 37.78 -11.22
CA LYS A 214 -33.88 36.70 -12.05
C LYS A 214 -33.09 35.40 -12.01
N GLY A 215 -31.97 35.42 -11.33
CA GLY A 215 -31.10 34.25 -11.14
C GLY A 215 -31.05 33.75 -9.70
N ALA A 216 -30.25 32.71 -9.51
CA ALA A 216 -29.84 32.22 -8.18
C ALA A 216 -28.34 31.96 -8.19
N ASP A 217 -27.62 32.60 -7.28
CA ASP A 217 -26.18 32.46 -7.13
C ASP A 217 -25.86 31.18 -6.34
N ALA A 218 -25.30 30.17 -7.04
CA ALA A 218 -24.95 28.89 -6.42
C ALA A 218 -23.85 29.06 -5.36
N ILE A 219 -22.92 30.01 -5.55
CA ILE A 219 -21.81 30.25 -4.60
C ILE A 219 -22.38 30.86 -3.29
N ALA A 220 -23.35 31.74 -3.38
CA ALA A 220 -24.01 32.33 -2.20
C ALA A 220 -24.94 31.33 -1.49
N GLY A 221 -25.23 30.17 -2.11
CA GLY A 221 -26.06 29.11 -1.55
C GLY A 221 -25.29 28.13 -0.67
N ILE A 222 -23.96 28.15 -0.73
CA ILE A 222 -23.06 27.35 0.11
C ILE A 222 -22.78 28.07 1.41
#